data_7e0a9319ce3a676bd1bd5fbacbf26b62
#
_entry.id   7e0a9319ce3a676bd1bd5fbacbf26b62
#
_cell.length_a   1.000
_cell.length_b   1.000
_cell.length_c   1.000
_cell.angle_alpha   90.00
_cell.angle_beta   90.00
_cell.angle_gamma   90.00
#
_symmetry.space_group_name_H-M   'P 1'
#
loop_
_entity.id
_entity.type
_entity.pdbx_description
1 polymer ?
#
loop_
_entity_poly.entity_id
_entity_poly.type
_entity_poly.pdbx_seq_one_letter_code
_entity_poly.pdbx_strand_id
1 'polypeptide(L)'
;LLIDMDQSGVETKPIKLISGNSPFCETFFTDAIVPKKNLVHKLNKGWDVAKNLLQHERKMLASMGLGGSKAASKGKTGSGLATLSKKYVEVKEDKIVDEGLRQKIAKCDMNAHAFSLTLKRASEEAKNSNHGPSAATSIFKLYGSEHNKQKYEIMLEAMGTQGLGWEGGEFGPEELAITREWLRTKANSIEGGTSEVQLNVISKRVLDLPQ
;
A
#
# COMPACT_ATOMS: atom_id res chain seq x y z
N LEU A 1 13.40 -24.40 -4.87
CA LEU A 1 14.19 -24.45 -6.09
C LEU A 1 14.28 -23.07 -6.70
N LEU A 2 15.44 -22.72 -7.30
CA LEU A 2 15.57 -21.58 -8.20
C LEU A 2 15.31 -22.06 -9.62
N ILE A 3 14.34 -21.45 -10.29
CA ILE A 3 13.94 -21.80 -11.64
C ILE A 3 14.30 -20.67 -12.60
N ASP A 4 14.81 -21.04 -13.76
CA ASP A 4 14.97 -20.09 -14.87
C ASP A 4 13.59 -19.85 -15.49
N MET A 5 13.19 -18.60 -15.57
CA MET A 5 11.87 -18.22 -16.11
C MET A 5 11.89 -18.14 -17.66
N ASP A 6 13.07 -18.07 -18.27
CA ASP A 6 13.25 -18.05 -19.73
C ASP A 6 13.62 -19.47 -20.21
N GLN A 7 12.66 -20.37 -20.15
CA GLN A 7 12.80 -21.75 -20.63
C GLN A 7 11.50 -22.30 -21.17
N SER A 8 11.60 -23.37 -21.96
CA SER A 8 10.44 -24.16 -22.37
C SER A 8 9.70 -24.71 -21.14
N GLY A 9 8.38 -24.64 -21.16
CA GLY A 9 7.53 -25.10 -20.05
C GLY A 9 7.28 -24.07 -18.96
N VAL A 10 7.77 -22.83 -19.10
CA VAL A 10 7.39 -21.71 -18.24
C VAL A 10 6.65 -20.67 -19.06
N GLU A 11 5.41 -20.39 -18.70
CA GLU A 11 4.56 -19.39 -19.37
C GLU A 11 4.03 -18.42 -18.31
N THR A 12 4.05 -17.11 -18.62
CA THR A 12 3.46 -16.09 -17.79
C THR A 12 2.31 -15.38 -18.51
N LYS A 13 1.17 -15.20 -17.81
CA LYS A 13 0.00 -14.46 -18.33
C LYS A 13 -0.30 -13.26 -17.46
N PRO A 14 -0.51 -12.07 -18.04
CA PRO A 14 -0.82 -10.88 -17.27
C PRO A 14 -2.21 -10.99 -16.61
N ILE A 15 -2.31 -10.50 -15.37
CA ILE A 15 -3.58 -10.35 -14.65
C ILE A 15 -3.94 -8.86 -14.68
N LYS A 16 -4.96 -8.51 -15.47
CA LYS A 16 -5.45 -7.13 -15.52
C LYS A 16 -6.29 -6.82 -14.29
N LEU A 17 -5.84 -5.85 -13.50
CA LEU A 17 -6.56 -5.37 -12.33
C LEU A 17 -7.72 -4.44 -12.72
N ILE A 18 -8.64 -4.21 -11.76
CA ILE A 18 -9.74 -3.25 -11.91
C ILE A 18 -9.24 -1.82 -12.20
N SER A 19 -8.04 -1.45 -11.77
CA SER A 19 -7.38 -0.18 -12.10
C SER A 19 -6.91 -0.05 -13.54
N GLY A 20 -7.02 -1.11 -14.34
CA GLY A 20 -6.56 -1.16 -15.73
C GLY A 20 -5.10 -1.59 -15.91
N ASN A 21 -4.31 -1.59 -14.85
CA ASN A 21 -2.91 -2.02 -14.86
C ASN A 21 -2.77 -3.54 -14.65
N SER A 22 -1.63 -4.11 -15.05
CA SER A 22 -1.29 -5.51 -14.84
C SER A 22 0.08 -5.65 -14.16
N PRO A 23 0.20 -5.32 -12.85
CA PRO A 23 1.43 -5.48 -12.11
C PRO A 23 1.69 -6.92 -11.65
N PHE A 24 0.73 -7.82 -11.86
CA PHE A 24 0.80 -9.23 -11.50
C PHE A 24 0.61 -10.12 -12.73
N CYS A 25 1.09 -11.36 -12.62
CA CYS A 25 0.89 -12.38 -13.64
C CYS A 25 0.57 -13.72 -12.98
N GLU A 26 -0.08 -14.59 -13.74
CA GLU A 26 -0.11 -16.03 -13.49
C GLU A 26 1.11 -16.65 -14.12
N THR A 27 1.70 -17.63 -13.45
CA THR A 27 2.83 -18.40 -13.99
C THR A 27 2.45 -19.87 -14.05
N PHE A 28 2.62 -20.45 -15.22
CA PHE A 28 2.33 -21.85 -15.50
C PHE A 28 3.64 -22.61 -15.69
N PHE A 29 3.75 -23.78 -15.07
CA PHE A 29 4.89 -24.66 -15.19
C PHE A 29 4.41 -25.99 -15.78
N THR A 30 4.83 -26.31 -17.01
CA THR A 30 4.49 -27.53 -17.71
C THR A 30 5.78 -28.21 -18.12
N ASP A 31 6.14 -29.28 -17.44
CA ASP A 31 7.39 -30.02 -17.65
C ASP A 31 8.66 -29.14 -17.57
N ALA A 32 8.62 -28.05 -16.82
CA ALA A 32 9.76 -27.17 -16.61
C ALA A 32 10.90 -27.91 -15.88
N ILE A 33 12.12 -27.76 -16.39
CA ILE A 33 13.29 -28.49 -15.87
C ILE A 33 14.09 -27.60 -14.93
N VAL A 34 14.39 -28.11 -13.74
CA VAL A 34 15.24 -27.43 -12.76
C VAL A 34 16.42 -28.32 -12.36
N PRO A 35 17.66 -27.86 -12.59
CA PRO A 35 18.84 -28.60 -12.14
C PRO A 35 18.84 -28.83 -10.63
N LYS A 36 19.24 -30.02 -10.17
CA LYS A 36 19.30 -30.35 -8.73
C LYS A 36 20.16 -29.37 -7.91
N LYS A 37 21.20 -28.79 -8.51
CA LYS A 37 22.08 -27.80 -7.88
C LYS A 37 21.35 -26.50 -7.51
N ASN A 38 20.17 -26.24 -8.10
CA ASN A 38 19.34 -25.09 -7.81
C ASN A 38 18.41 -25.31 -6.59
N LEU A 39 18.61 -26.41 -5.87
CA LEU A 39 17.90 -26.64 -4.61
C LEU A 39 18.35 -25.60 -3.57
N VAL A 40 17.40 -24.80 -3.09
CA VAL A 40 17.62 -23.89 -1.99
C VAL A 40 17.31 -24.61 -0.69
N HIS A 41 18.26 -24.59 0.24
CA HIS A 41 18.18 -25.29 1.51
C HIS A 41 18.08 -26.82 1.35
N LYS A 42 17.40 -27.54 2.23
CA LYS A 42 17.26 -28.98 2.24
C LYS A 42 15.96 -29.44 1.58
N LEU A 43 15.96 -30.68 1.05
CA LEU A 43 14.75 -31.29 0.51
C LEU A 43 13.63 -31.29 1.55
N ASN A 44 12.42 -30.97 1.13
CA ASN A 44 11.20 -30.86 1.96
C ASN A 44 11.26 -29.80 3.09
N LYS A 45 12.19 -28.81 3.00
CA LYS A 45 12.31 -27.70 3.93
C LYS A 45 11.95 -26.34 3.30
N GLY A 46 11.12 -26.36 2.25
CA GLY A 46 10.68 -25.14 1.55
C GLY A 46 9.94 -24.16 2.43
N TRP A 47 9.23 -24.63 3.47
CA TRP A 47 8.52 -23.75 4.40
C TRP A 47 9.47 -22.85 5.21
N ASP A 48 10.68 -23.33 5.53
CA ASP A 48 11.68 -22.48 6.21
C ASP A 48 12.18 -21.37 5.28
N VAL A 49 12.35 -21.67 3.99
CA VAL A 49 12.68 -20.66 2.96
C VAL A 49 11.55 -19.63 2.83
N ALA A 50 10.29 -20.10 2.74
CA ALA A 50 9.12 -19.24 2.65
C ALA A 50 8.99 -18.30 3.87
N LYS A 51 9.17 -18.80 5.09
CA LYS A 51 9.16 -17.98 6.32
C LYS A 51 10.23 -16.87 6.27
N ASN A 52 11.43 -17.18 5.82
CA ASN A 52 12.50 -16.20 5.69
C ASN A 52 12.18 -15.16 4.63
N LEU A 53 11.65 -15.58 3.46
CA LEU A 53 11.22 -14.66 2.40
C LEU A 53 10.17 -13.67 2.90
N LEU A 54 9.14 -14.16 3.57
CA LEU A 54 8.07 -13.33 4.16
C LEU A 54 8.60 -12.34 5.22
N GLN A 55 9.66 -12.70 5.96
CA GLN A 55 10.29 -11.77 6.90
C GLN A 55 11.02 -10.64 6.17
N HIS A 56 11.72 -10.95 5.07
CA HIS A 56 12.39 -9.94 4.23
C HIS A 56 11.37 -9.02 3.55
N GLU A 57 10.27 -9.57 3.04
CA GLU A 57 9.17 -8.79 2.47
C GLU A 57 8.60 -7.79 3.49
N ARG A 58 8.30 -8.23 4.71
CA ARG A 58 7.82 -7.33 5.79
C ARG A 58 8.82 -6.22 6.11
N LYS A 59 10.11 -6.53 6.15
CA LYS A 59 11.16 -5.52 6.37
C LYS A 59 11.20 -4.51 5.23
N MET A 60 11.10 -4.97 3.99
CA MET A 60 11.08 -4.11 2.81
C MET A 60 9.85 -3.20 2.81
N LEU A 61 8.66 -3.74 3.07
CA LEU A 61 7.41 -2.97 3.17
C LEU A 61 7.48 -1.93 4.30
N ALA A 62 8.04 -2.30 5.45
CA ALA A 62 8.26 -1.36 6.56
C ALA A 62 9.26 -0.24 6.21
N SER A 63 10.31 -0.55 5.43
CA SER A 63 11.32 0.42 5.01
C SER A 63 10.84 1.36 3.90
N MET A 64 9.95 0.90 3.02
CA MET A 64 9.35 1.71 1.96
C MET A 64 8.30 2.69 2.48
N GLY A 65 7.97 2.61 3.78
CA GLY A 65 6.86 3.36 4.38
C GLY A 65 5.57 3.00 3.66
N LEU A 66 4.68 2.26 4.30
CA LEU A 66 3.38 1.85 3.74
C LEU A 66 2.48 3.05 3.42
N GLY A 67 2.80 3.70 2.38
CA GLY A 67 2.19 4.86 1.79
C GLY A 67 3.04 5.21 0.59
N GLY A 68 3.15 4.24 -0.34
CA GLY A 68 3.94 4.35 -1.54
C GLY A 68 3.52 5.49 -2.45
N SER A 69 3.73 6.69 -2.01
CA SER A 69 3.87 7.81 -2.90
C SER A 69 5.31 8.29 -2.77
N LYS A 70 6.07 8.18 -3.85
CA LYS A 70 7.38 8.81 -4.07
C LYS A 70 7.35 10.34 -3.96
N ALA A 71 6.29 10.90 -3.40
CA ALA A 71 6.06 12.33 -3.23
C ALA A 71 5.99 12.73 -1.76
N ALA A 72 6.91 12.25 -0.93
CA ALA A 72 7.34 13.07 0.19
C ALA A 72 8.21 14.19 -0.40
N SER A 73 7.58 15.16 -1.05
CA SER A 73 8.24 16.41 -1.45
C SER A 73 8.77 17.05 -0.18
N LYS A 74 10.09 17.14 -0.09
CA LYS A 74 10.78 17.91 0.94
C LYS A 74 10.07 19.25 1.12
N GLY A 75 9.45 19.47 2.28
CA GLY A 75 9.09 20.80 2.73
C GLY A 75 7.63 21.26 2.63
N LYS A 76 6.67 20.43 2.21
CA LYS A 76 5.24 20.81 2.31
C LYS A 76 4.53 19.98 3.37
N THR A 77 4.09 20.64 4.43
CA THR A 77 3.18 20.10 5.43
C THR A 77 1.81 19.87 4.77
N GLY A 78 1.35 18.60 4.69
CA GLY A 78 0.02 18.24 4.15
C GLY A 78 0.07 17.22 3.02
N SER A 79 -1.04 16.51 2.83
CA SER A 79 -1.20 15.43 1.84
C SER A 79 -1.34 15.92 0.39
N GLY A 80 -1.43 17.22 0.18
CA GLY A 80 -1.79 17.81 -1.11
C GLY A 80 -3.31 17.77 -1.41
N LEU A 81 -4.11 17.18 -0.50
CA LEU A 81 -5.56 17.07 -0.66
C LEU A 81 -6.23 18.43 -0.81
N ALA A 82 -5.89 19.40 0.05
CA ALA A 82 -6.46 20.74 -0.02
C ALA A 82 -6.17 21.41 -1.38
N THR A 83 -4.94 21.30 -1.87
CA THR A 83 -4.53 21.86 -3.17
C THR A 83 -5.28 21.21 -4.34
N LEU A 84 -5.45 19.89 -4.29
CA LEU A 84 -6.21 19.17 -5.31
C LEU A 84 -7.70 19.58 -5.23
N SER A 85 -8.30 19.53 -4.05
CA SER A 85 -9.72 19.80 -3.85
C SER A 85 -10.11 21.20 -4.31
N LYS A 86 -9.27 22.21 -4.10
CA LYS A 86 -9.49 23.59 -4.56
C LYS A 86 -9.64 23.72 -6.09
N LYS A 87 -9.26 22.72 -6.86
CA LYS A 87 -9.47 22.71 -8.33
C LYS A 87 -10.92 22.40 -8.72
N TYR A 88 -11.68 21.75 -7.84
CA TYR A 88 -12.98 21.16 -8.17
C TYR A 88 -14.15 21.71 -7.34
N VAL A 89 -13.87 22.39 -6.23
CA VAL A 89 -14.90 22.88 -5.32
C VAL A 89 -14.86 24.40 -5.16
N GLU A 90 -15.94 24.99 -4.69
CA GLU A 90 -16.02 26.43 -4.44
C GLU A 90 -14.99 26.86 -3.38
N VAL A 91 -14.25 27.94 -3.69
CA VAL A 91 -13.20 28.50 -2.83
C VAL A 91 -13.49 29.99 -2.62
N LYS A 92 -13.50 30.46 -1.37
CA LYS A 92 -13.56 31.87 -0.96
C LYS A 92 -12.40 32.20 -0.03
N GLU A 93 -11.70 33.29 -0.27
CA GLU A 93 -10.57 33.74 0.55
C GLU A 93 -9.53 32.59 0.79
N ASP A 94 -9.21 31.84 -0.26
CA ASP A 94 -8.33 30.67 -0.24
C ASP A 94 -8.81 29.49 0.63
N LYS A 95 -10.08 29.49 1.08
CA LYS A 95 -10.68 28.42 1.88
C LYS A 95 -11.74 27.68 1.06
N ILE A 96 -11.76 26.36 1.16
CA ILE A 96 -12.83 25.52 0.63
C ILE A 96 -14.12 25.90 1.39
N VAL A 97 -15.19 26.23 0.65
CA VAL A 97 -16.47 26.68 1.25
C VAL A 97 -17.16 25.52 1.98
N ASP A 98 -17.15 24.32 1.39
CA ASP A 98 -17.71 23.13 2.02
C ASP A 98 -16.98 22.80 3.33
N GLU A 99 -17.67 23.01 4.46
CA GLU A 99 -17.11 22.76 5.79
C GLU A 99 -16.90 21.27 6.07
N GLY A 100 -17.79 20.41 5.58
CA GLY A 100 -17.69 18.96 5.76
C GLY A 100 -16.44 18.41 5.07
N LEU A 101 -16.23 18.78 3.80
CA LEU A 101 -15.04 18.40 3.06
C LEU A 101 -13.77 18.97 3.70
N ARG A 102 -13.80 20.25 4.15
CA ARG A 102 -12.68 20.87 4.83
C ARG A 102 -12.27 20.15 6.10
N GLN A 103 -13.24 19.70 6.90
CA GLN A 103 -12.98 18.92 8.12
C GLN A 103 -12.39 17.54 7.79
N LYS A 104 -12.90 16.84 6.75
CA LYS A 104 -12.36 15.55 6.29
C LYS A 104 -10.91 15.69 5.85
N ILE A 105 -10.58 16.72 5.09
CA ILE A 105 -9.22 17.03 4.64
C ILE A 105 -8.31 17.27 5.85
N ALA A 106 -8.71 18.14 6.77
CA ALA A 106 -7.92 18.47 7.96
C ALA A 106 -7.67 17.22 8.81
N LYS A 107 -8.69 16.39 9.05
CA LYS A 107 -8.55 15.13 9.79
C LYS A 107 -7.60 14.15 9.08
N CYS A 108 -7.70 14.04 7.76
CA CYS A 108 -6.81 13.20 6.97
C CYS A 108 -5.35 13.68 7.08
N ASP A 109 -5.09 14.99 6.97
CA ASP A 109 -3.74 15.55 7.10
C ASP A 109 -3.18 15.40 8.52
N MET A 110 -3.99 15.61 9.56
CA MET A 110 -3.59 15.35 10.94
C MET A 110 -3.21 13.88 11.17
N ASN A 111 -4.01 12.96 10.66
CA ASN A 111 -3.76 11.53 10.75
C ASN A 111 -2.48 11.13 9.99
N ALA A 112 -2.27 11.66 8.79
CA ALA A 112 -1.04 11.45 8.02
C ALA A 112 0.20 11.93 8.78
N HIS A 113 0.11 13.09 9.41
CA HIS A 113 1.21 13.66 10.20
C HIS A 113 1.52 12.81 11.43
N ALA A 114 0.50 12.44 12.22
CA ALA A 114 0.66 11.58 13.38
C ALA A 114 1.25 10.22 13.01
N PHE A 115 0.79 9.64 11.90
CA PHE A 115 1.32 8.39 11.36
C PHE A 115 2.79 8.51 10.95
N SER A 116 3.17 9.60 10.28
CA SER A 116 4.57 9.85 9.89
C SER A 116 5.51 9.95 11.09
N LEU A 117 5.07 10.62 12.16
CA LEU A 117 5.83 10.73 13.42
C LEU A 117 5.97 9.37 14.11
N THR A 118 4.91 8.55 14.08
CA THR A 118 4.93 7.19 14.65
C THR A 118 5.88 6.28 13.90
N LEU A 119 5.89 6.33 12.56
CA LEU A 119 6.86 5.61 11.73
C LEU A 119 8.29 6.05 12.00
N LYS A 120 8.52 7.36 12.12
CA LYS A 120 9.85 7.90 12.46
C LYS A 120 10.34 7.38 13.80
N ARG A 121 9.50 7.46 14.85
CA ARG A 121 9.82 6.93 16.17
C ARG A 121 10.16 5.44 16.13
N ALA A 122 9.34 4.63 15.48
CA ALA A 122 9.59 3.19 15.37
C ALA A 122 10.88 2.87 14.61
N SER A 123 11.23 3.68 13.60
CA SER A 123 12.50 3.54 12.87
C SER A 123 13.70 3.88 13.74
N GLU A 124 13.60 4.89 14.60
CA GLU A 124 14.65 5.28 15.55
C GLU A 124 14.83 4.21 16.64
N GLU A 125 13.74 3.69 17.18
CA GLU A 125 13.75 2.58 18.16
C GLU A 125 14.38 1.31 17.56
N ALA A 126 14.06 0.96 16.32
CA ALA A 126 14.62 -0.22 15.65
C ALA A 126 16.13 -0.13 15.40
N LYS A 127 16.67 1.07 15.21
CA LYS A 127 18.14 1.29 15.08
C LYS A 127 18.89 1.04 16.38
N ASN A 128 18.23 1.26 17.51
CA ASN A 128 18.80 1.16 18.85
C ASN A 128 18.55 -0.20 19.51
N SER A 129 17.76 -1.07 18.88
CA SER A 129 17.42 -2.39 19.42
C SER A 129 18.09 -3.52 18.63
N ASN A 130 18.68 -4.48 19.32
CA ASN A 130 19.17 -5.74 18.74
C ASN A 130 18.05 -6.71 18.36
N HIS A 131 16.79 -6.32 18.59
CA HIS A 131 15.61 -7.12 18.29
C HIS A 131 15.08 -6.72 16.92
N GLY A 132 14.70 -7.71 16.11
CA GLY A 132 14.16 -7.49 14.76
C GLY A 132 12.89 -6.60 14.72
N PRO A 133 12.22 -6.50 13.56
CA PRO A 133 11.07 -5.61 13.40
C PRO A 133 10.02 -5.89 14.48
N SER A 134 9.63 -4.83 15.18
CA SER A 134 8.59 -4.86 16.20
C SER A 134 7.27 -5.39 15.61
N ALA A 135 6.48 -6.08 16.41
CA ALA A 135 5.10 -6.44 16.08
C ALA A 135 4.24 -5.21 15.70
N ALA A 136 4.67 -4.00 16.09
CA ALA A 136 4.10 -2.73 15.65
C ALA A 136 4.05 -2.54 14.13
N THR A 137 4.83 -3.29 13.33
CA THR A 137 4.74 -3.26 11.86
C THR A 137 3.34 -3.62 11.34
N SER A 138 2.62 -4.49 12.06
CA SER A 138 1.22 -4.84 11.73
C SER A 138 0.28 -3.65 11.90
N ILE A 139 0.50 -2.80 12.91
CA ILE A 139 -0.24 -1.55 13.11
C ILE A 139 -0.01 -0.61 11.92
N PHE A 140 1.23 -0.51 11.46
CA PHE A 140 1.57 0.38 10.35
C PHE A 140 0.91 -0.07 9.04
N LYS A 141 0.90 -1.37 8.76
CA LYS A 141 0.23 -1.90 7.57
C LYS A 141 -1.28 -1.64 7.63
N LEU A 142 -1.92 -1.96 8.73
CA LEU A 142 -3.35 -1.76 8.92
C LEU A 142 -3.72 -0.27 8.78
N TYR A 143 -3.09 0.58 9.57
CA TYR A 143 -3.40 2.01 9.58
C TYR A 143 -3.06 2.69 8.26
N GLY A 144 -1.89 2.40 7.69
CA GLY A 144 -1.44 2.98 6.42
C GLY A 144 -2.35 2.63 5.25
N SER A 145 -2.81 1.38 5.16
CA SER A 145 -3.73 0.96 4.10
C SER A 145 -5.10 1.63 4.23
N GLU A 146 -5.67 1.71 5.43
CA GLU A 146 -6.96 2.36 5.64
C GLU A 146 -6.87 3.87 5.42
N HIS A 147 -5.79 4.50 5.87
CA HIS A 147 -5.54 5.93 5.64
C HIS A 147 -5.38 6.25 4.15
N ASN A 148 -4.66 5.41 3.39
CA ASN A 148 -4.51 5.60 1.94
C ASN A 148 -5.85 5.47 1.21
N LYS A 149 -6.67 4.50 1.56
CA LYS A 149 -8.04 4.36 1.03
C LYS A 149 -8.86 5.61 1.31
N GLN A 150 -8.88 6.08 2.56
CA GLN A 150 -9.60 7.28 2.96
C GLN A 150 -9.14 8.53 2.20
N LYS A 151 -7.84 8.67 1.98
CA LYS A 151 -7.27 9.78 1.19
C LYS A 151 -7.88 9.82 -0.21
N TYR A 152 -7.92 8.69 -0.91
CA TYR A 152 -8.47 8.63 -2.27
C TYR A 152 -10.00 8.76 -2.29
N GLU A 153 -10.72 8.33 -1.26
CA GLU A 153 -12.15 8.63 -1.09
C GLU A 153 -12.42 10.13 -1.04
N ILE A 154 -11.63 10.88 -0.25
CA ILE A 154 -11.75 12.33 -0.14
C ILE A 154 -11.40 13.02 -1.48
N MET A 155 -10.40 12.49 -2.21
CA MET A 155 -10.07 13.01 -3.54
C MET A 155 -11.25 12.89 -4.51
N LEU A 156 -11.87 11.71 -4.60
CA LEU A 156 -13.02 11.50 -5.47
C LEU A 156 -14.24 12.33 -5.03
N GLU A 157 -14.49 12.43 -3.73
CA GLU A 157 -15.56 13.30 -3.20
C GLU A 157 -15.36 14.76 -3.65
N ALA A 158 -14.15 15.27 -3.56
CA ALA A 158 -13.83 16.64 -3.99
C ALA A 158 -13.98 16.81 -5.52
N MET A 159 -13.58 15.80 -6.31
CA MET A 159 -13.69 15.82 -7.77
C MET A 159 -15.13 15.75 -8.27
N GLY A 160 -16.06 15.20 -7.48
CA GLY A 160 -17.45 15.03 -7.87
C GLY A 160 -17.58 14.22 -9.16
N THR A 161 -18.28 14.78 -10.18
CA THR A 161 -18.49 14.10 -11.47
C THR A 161 -17.18 13.81 -12.23
N GLN A 162 -16.14 14.62 -12.03
CA GLN A 162 -14.83 14.38 -12.64
C GLN A 162 -14.15 13.11 -12.09
N GLY A 163 -14.49 12.69 -10.88
CA GLY A 163 -14.05 11.41 -10.28
C GLY A 163 -14.70 10.16 -10.86
N LEU A 164 -15.70 10.29 -11.74
CA LEU A 164 -16.36 9.17 -12.41
C LEU A 164 -15.67 8.77 -13.73
N GLY A 165 -14.69 9.56 -14.20
CA GLY A 165 -13.99 9.32 -15.45
C GLY A 165 -13.16 8.03 -15.41
N TRP A 166 -13.26 7.23 -16.49
CA TRP A 166 -12.44 6.05 -16.68
C TRP A 166 -11.54 6.17 -17.92
N GLU A 167 -12.09 6.71 -18.98
CA GLU A 167 -11.43 7.01 -20.26
C GLU A 167 -12.20 8.12 -20.98
N GLY A 168 -11.63 8.63 -22.06
CA GLY A 168 -12.24 9.69 -22.87
C GLY A 168 -11.53 11.04 -22.72
N GLY A 169 -11.71 11.91 -23.75
CA GLY A 169 -11.05 13.22 -23.81
C GLY A 169 -11.66 14.28 -22.91
N GLU A 170 -12.76 13.99 -22.24
CA GLU A 170 -13.49 14.90 -21.34
C GLU A 170 -12.84 14.97 -19.94
N PHE A 171 -11.99 14.00 -19.62
CA PHE A 171 -11.31 13.88 -18.33
C PHE A 171 -9.80 14.08 -18.50
N GLY A 172 -9.21 14.87 -17.61
CA GLY A 172 -7.78 15.07 -17.59
C GLY A 172 -6.99 13.82 -17.18
N PRO A 173 -5.73 13.67 -17.63
CA PRO A 173 -4.90 12.51 -17.24
C PRO A 173 -4.75 12.34 -15.73
N GLU A 174 -4.69 13.45 -14.97
CA GLU A 174 -4.62 13.43 -13.50
C GLU A 174 -5.90 12.84 -12.90
N GLU A 175 -7.06 13.22 -13.43
CA GLU A 175 -8.38 12.73 -12.97
C GLU A 175 -8.51 11.23 -13.18
N LEU A 176 -8.22 10.77 -14.40
CA LEU A 176 -8.23 9.34 -14.73
C LEU A 176 -7.25 8.54 -13.86
N ALA A 177 -6.07 9.10 -13.58
CA ALA A 177 -5.08 8.45 -12.72
C ALA A 177 -5.58 8.33 -11.28
N ILE A 178 -6.23 9.36 -10.74
CA ILE A 178 -6.79 9.34 -9.37
C ILE A 178 -7.90 8.29 -9.26
N THR A 179 -8.82 8.23 -10.21
CA THR A 179 -9.90 7.23 -10.23
C THR A 179 -9.35 5.80 -10.28
N ARG A 180 -8.36 5.55 -11.13
CA ARG A 180 -7.70 4.23 -11.24
C ARG A 180 -6.95 3.87 -9.96
N GLU A 181 -6.25 4.82 -9.37
CA GLU A 181 -5.54 4.59 -8.13
C GLU A 181 -6.50 4.36 -6.96
N TRP A 182 -7.62 5.08 -6.89
CA TRP A 182 -8.68 4.80 -5.90
C TRP A 182 -9.13 3.35 -5.95
N LEU A 183 -9.40 2.80 -7.15
CA LEU A 183 -9.72 1.39 -7.32
C LEU A 183 -8.57 0.48 -6.86
N ARG A 184 -7.33 0.85 -7.19
CA ARG A 184 -6.13 0.11 -6.77
C ARG A 184 -5.97 0.07 -5.25
N THR A 185 -6.32 1.15 -4.55
CA THR A 185 -6.20 1.22 -3.08
C THR A 185 -7.06 0.19 -2.36
N LYS A 186 -8.14 -0.32 -2.98
CA LYS A 186 -8.99 -1.36 -2.38
C LYS A 186 -8.21 -2.63 -2.05
N ALA A 187 -7.19 -2.96 -2.85
CA ALA A 187 -6.30 -4.08 -2.57
C ALA A 187 -5.35 -3.83 -1.39
N ASN A 188 -5.12 -2.59 -0.98
CA ASN A 188 -4.20 -2.29 0.13
C ASN A 188 -4.61 -2.94 1.46
N SER A 189 -5.90 -3.16 1.70
CA SER A 189 -6.39 -3.87 2.89
C SER A 189 -6.36 -5.40 2.76
N ILE A 190 -5.94 -5.94 1.59
CA ILE A 190 -5.89 -7.36 1.29
C ILE A 190 -4.44 -7.84 1.15
N GLU A 191 -3.67 -7.18 0.30
CA GLU A 191 -2.27 -7.51 0.00
C GLU A 191 -1.35 -7.39 1.24
N GLY A 192 -0.30 -8.19 1.30
CA GLY A 192 0.64 -8.17 2.44
C GLY A 192 0.03 -8.64 3.77
N GLY A 193 -1.07 -9.40 3.71
CA GLY A 193 -1.91 -9.83 4.82
C GLY A 193 -3.13 -8.94 5.03
N THR A 194 -4.31 -9.55 5.12
CA THR A 194 -5.57 -8.79 5.23
C THR A 194 -5.64 -7.98 6.52
N SER A 195 -6.54 -6.99 6.57
CA SER A 195 -6.79 -6.20 7.78
C SER A 195 -7.12 -7.09 8.97
N GLU A 196 -7.90 -8.16 8.78
CA GLU A 196 -8.26 -9.14 9.81
C GLU A 196 -7.04 -9.91 10.32
N VAL A 197 -6.14 -10.33 9.42
CA VAL A 197 -4.88 -10.98 9.79
C VAL A 197 -4.00 -10.03 10.60
N GLN A 198 -3.92 -8.74 10.22
CA GLN A 198 -3.18 -7.74 10.97
C GLN A 198 -3.78 -7.52 12.36
N LEU A 199 -5.11 -7.44 12.47
CA LEU A 199 -5.81 -7.34 13.77
C LEU A 199 -5.53 -8.54 14.66
N ASN A 200 -5.51 -9.76 14.12
CA ASN A 200 -5.15 -10.96 14.87
C ASN A 200 -3.70 -10.91 15.37
N VAL A 201 -2.77 -10.42 14.55
CA VAL A 201 -1.37 -10.26 14.98
C VAL A 201 -1.25 -9.18 16.07
N ILE A 202 -1.94 -8.07 15.92
CA ILE A 202 -1.96 -6.97 16.91
C ILE A 202 -2.53 -7.49 18.23
N SER A 203 -3.69 -8.14 18.19
CA SER A 203 -4.34 -8.71 19.37
C SER A 203 -3.40 -9.65 20.15
N LYS A 204 -2.78 -10.59 19.45
CA LYS A 204 -1.97 -11.66 20.07
C LYS A 204 -0.56 -11.25 20.47
N ARG A 205 0.09 -10.38 19.66
CA ARG A 205 1.53 -10.11 19.79
C ARG A 205 1.86 -8.70 20.25
N VAL A 206 0.92 -7.78 20.15
CA VAL A 206 1.11 -6.39 20.59
C VAL A 206 0.37 -6.14 21.88
N LEU A 207 -0.88 -6.62 21.97
CA LEU A 207 -1.76 -6.39 23.12
C LEU A 207 -1.80 -7.58 24.10
N ASP A 208 -1.23 -8.72 23.72
CA ASP A 208 -1.22 -9.97 24.51
C ASP A 208 -2.62 -10.37 25.04
N LEU A 209 -3.63 -10.21 24.17
CA LEU A 209 -5.00 -10.55 24.53
C LEU A 209 -5.21 -12.07 24.53
N PRO A 210 -6.09 -12.60 25.40
CA PRO A 210 -6.42 -14.03 25.43
C PRO A 210 -7.00 -14.50 24.10
N GLN A 211 -6.75 -15.78 23.79
CA GLN A 211 -7.23 -16.45 22.57
C GLN A 211 -8.58 -17.13 22.81
#